data_fb46c1af435792dd316f8052eef77753
#
_entry.id   fb46c1af435792dd316f8052eef77753
#
_cell.length_a   1.000
_cell.length_b   1.000
_cell.length_c   1.000
_cell.angle_alpha   90.00
_cell.angle_beta   90.00
_cell.angle_gamma   90.00
#
_symmetry.space_group_name_H-M   'P 1'
#
loop_
_entity.id
_entity.type
_entity.pdbx_description
1 polymer ?
#
loop_
_entity_poly.entity_id
_entity_poly.type
_entity_poly.pdbx_seq_one_letter_code
_entity_poly.pdbx_strand_id
1 'polypeptide(L)'
;MRGAVSCAKLGDFTMMALGDLMTEQKSSRSDEAAPSSEEKLALAWTHTARFLTTASQLQQLPQTELPEIAFVGRSNAGKSTAINMLTQQKRLAFASKTPGRTQHINLFELGPKTAPDTLFADLPGYGYAAVARGAKLRWQQVMAEYLEIRRSLTGVVLMVDSRLGFTDLDRQLLDFVAPRVGNGSVKLLVLLTKADKLNRRESNEALAGAQAALGEMTTDEADVGVTLFSALNKTGIGDAAVVLHGWTH
;
A
#
# COMPACT_ATOMS: atom_id res chain seq x y z
N MET A 1 6.35 25.86 15.06
CA MET A 1 5.00 25.33 14.99
C MET A 1 4.68 25.12 13.52
N ARG A 2 4.88 23.95 12.98
CA ARG A 2 4.53 23.59 11.60
C ARG A 2 3.56 22.42 11.71
N GLY A 3 2.32 22.67 11.25
CA GLY A 3 1.23 21.74 11.31
C GLY A 3 1.49 20.51 10.44
N ALA A 4 1.39 19.35 11.04
CA ALA A 4 1.25 18.10 10.35
C ALA A 4 -0.02 18.15 9.49
N VAL A 5 0.10 17.90 8.20
CA VAL A 5 -1.05 17.64 7.34
C VAL A 5 -1.53 16.24 7.67
N SER A 6 -2.39 16.15 8.66
CA SER A 6 -3.12 14.94 8.98
C SER A 6 -4.03 14.60 7.81
N CYS A 7 -3.91 13.40 7.26
CA CYS A 7 -4.79 12.84 6.25
C CYS A 7 -6.21 12.51 6.81
N ALA A 8 -6.52 12.98 8.00
CA ALA A 8 -7.78 12.78 8.70
C ALA A 8 -8.81 13.85 8.35
N LYS A 9 -9.18 14.02 7.08
CA LYS A 9 -10.41 14.73 6.69
C LYS A 9 -11.07 14.07 5.50
N LEU A 10 -11.77 12.96 5.76
CA LEU A 10 -12.76 12.38 4.85
C LEU A 10 -14.01 13.29 4.67
N GLY A 11 -14.02 14.52 5.20
CA GLY A 11 -15.21 15.38 5.29
C GLY A 11 -15.36 16.50 4.27
N ASP A 12 -14.32 16.92 3.55
CA ASP A 12 -14.38 18.18 2.80
C ASP A 12 -14.24 18.06 1.26
N PHE A 13 -14.47 16.89 0.68
CA PHE A 13 -14.48 16.76 -0.79
C PHE A 13 -15.90 16.61 -1.40
N THR A 14 -16.92 17.03 -0.71
CA THR A 14 -18.29 17.05 -1.25
C THR A 14 -18.86 18.44 -1.10
N MET A 15 -18.65 19.29 -2.07
CA MET A 15 -19.53 20.39 -2.52
C MET A 15 -18.73 21.47 -3.25
N MET A 16 -18.39 21.21 -4.50
CA MET A 16 -18.26 22.26 -5.53
C MET A 16 -18.32 21.59 -6.90
N ALA A 17 -19.46 21.53 -7.48
CA ALA A 17 -19.71 21.66 -8.93
C ALA A 17 -21.12 21.19 -9.30
N LEU A 18 -22.09 22.08 -9.05
CA LEU A 18 -23.33 22.10 -9.86
C LEU A 18 -23.54 23.57 -10.24
N GLY A 19 -23.23 23.90 -11.46
CA GLY A 19 -23.50 25.20 -12.02
C GLY A 19 -22.71 25.39 -13.32
N ASP A 20 -23.42 25.34 -14.43
CA ASP A 20 -23.08 25.84 -15.76
C ASP A 20 -21.83 25.30 -16.47
N LEU A 21 -22.05 24.52 -17.55
CA LEU A 21 -21.59 24.90 -18.89
C LEU A 21 -21.97 23.82 -19.92
N MET A 22 -23.04 24.06 -20.61
CA MET A 22 -23.14 23.62 -22.02
C MET A 22 -22.24 24.53 -22.83
N THR A 23 -21.29 23.98 -23.50
CA THR A 23 -20.83 24.17 -24.88
C THR A 23 -19.34 23.86 -25.04
N GLU A 24 -19.09 23.16 -26.13
CA GLU A 24 -17.85 22.89 -26.87
C GLU A 24 -17.12 21.58 -26.60
N GLN A 25 -17.46 20.61 -27.44
CA GLN A 25 -16.59 19.50 -27.83
C GLN A 25 -15.30 20.04 -28.46
N LYS A 26 -14.16 19.79 -27.83
CA LYS A 26 -12.88 19.60 -28.50
C LYS A 26 -11.98 18.72 -27.68
N SER A 27 -11.63 17.57 -28.26
CA SER A 27 -10.43 16.79 -28.02
C SER A 27 -9.49 17.37 -26.96
N SER A 28 -9.49 16.83 -25.74
CA SER A 28 -8.43 17.09 -24.78
C SER A 28 -7.68 15.79 -24.49
N ARG A 29 -6.44 15.73 -24.96
CA ARG A 29 -5.40 14.92 -24.30
C ARG A 29 -5.45 15.30 -22.84
N SER A 30 -5.51 14.29 -21.97
CA SER A 30 -5.41 14.49 -20.53
C SER A 30 -4.12 15.26 -20.21
N ASP A 31 -4.24 16.52 -19.80
CA ASP A 31 -3.16 17.26 -19.15
C ASP A 31 -2.84 16.54 -17.82
N GLU A 32 -1.87 15.65 -17.85
CA GLU A 32 -1.21 15.17 -16.64
C GLU A 32 -0.48 16.38 -16.06
N ALA A 33 -0.99 16.95 -14.97
CA ALA A 33 -0.33 18.03 -14.26
C ALA A 33 1.09 17.57 -13.87
N ALA A 34 2.07 18.44 -14.04
CA ALA A 34 3.45 18.13 -13.66
C ALA A 34 3.52 17.78 -12.17
N PRO A 35 4.27 16.72 -11.78
CA PRO A 35 4.34 16.26 -10.39
C PRO A 35 4.80 17.39 -9.46
N SER A 36 4.16 17.50 -8.29
CA SER A 36 4.49 18.49 -7.26
C SER A 36 5.93 18.33 -6.75
N SER A 37 6.46 19.33 -6.04
CA SER A 37 7.79 19.23 -5.40
C SER A 37 7.83 18.11 -4.36
N GLU A 38 6.75 17.91 -3.62
CA GLU A 38 6.60 16.87 -2.63
C GLU A 38 6.56 15.48 -3.27
N GLU A 39 5.81 15.32 -4.35
CA GLU A 39 5.76 14.08 -5.11
C GLU A 39 7.12 13.69 -5.70
N LYS A 40 7.85 14.67 -6.24
CA LYS A 40 9.22 14.45 -6.75
C LYS A 40 10.17 13.98 -5.65
N LEU A 41 10.10 14.60 -4.46
CA LEU A 41 10.92 14.23 -3.31
C LEU A 41 10.58 12.79 -2.85
N ALA A 42 9.30 12.50 -2.67
CA ALA A 42 8.83 11.18 -2.24
C ALA A 42 9.21 10.08 -3.24
N LEU A 43 9.05 10.31 -4.54
CA LEU A 43 9.49 9.38 -5.57
C LEU A 43 11.01 9.21 -5.58
N ALA A 44 11.79 10.30 -5.47
CA ALA A 44 13.24 10.18 -5.39
C ALA A 44 13.68 9.35 -4.19
N TRP A 45 13.01 9.47 -3.04
CA TRP A 45 13.26 8.64 -1.87
C TRP A 45 12.90 7.16 -2.13
N THR A 46 11.73 6.84 -2.68
CA THR A 46 11.38 5.44 -2.99
C THR A 46 12.35 4.80 -3.98
N HIS A 47 12.94 5.57 -4.89
CA HIS A 47 13.93 5.07 -5.87
C HIS A 47 15.27 4.69 -5.21
N THR A 48 15.54 5.09 -3.97
CA THR A 48 16.73 4.67 -3.22
C THR A 48 16.66 3.23 -2.72
N ALA A 49 15.49 2.57 -2.83
CA ALA A 49 15.26 1.24 -2.32
C ALA A 49 16.28 0.22 -2.84
N ARG A 50 16.83 -0.59 -1.95
CA ARG A 50 17.80 -1.65 -2.27
C ARG A 50 17.54 -2.88 -1.41
N PHE A 51 17.80 -4.05 -1.96
CA PHE A 51 17.63 -5.30 -1.25
C PHE A 51 18.54 -5.37 -0.02
N LEU A 52 17.97 -5.71 1.13
CA LEU A 52 18.68 -5.90 2.38
C LEU A 52 18.84 -7.39 2.70
N THR A 53 17.74 -8.12 2.86
CA THR A 53 17.76 -9.53 3.25
C THR A 53 16.45 -10.23 2.93
N THR A 54 16.48 -11.56 3.04
CA THR A 54 15.29 -12.41 2.96
C THR A 54 15.21 -13.31 4.20
N ALA A 55 14.02 -13.52 4.74
CA ALA A 55 13.78 -14.33 5.93
C ALA A 55 12.59 -15.26 5.75
N SER A 56 12.72 -16.49 6.25
CA SER A 56 11.63 -17.50 6.28
C SER A 56 10.89 -17.48 7.61
N GLN A 57 11.47 -16.88 8.63
CA GLN A 57 10.95 -16.81 10.00
C GLN A 57 11.22 -15.41 10.56
N LEU A 58 10.35 -14.95 11.48
CA LEU A 58 10.45 -13.61 12.07
C LEU A 58 11.77 -13.38 12.82
N GLN A 59 12.29 -14.43 13.50
CA GLN A 59 13.52 -14.37 14.27
C GLN A 59 14.77 -14.13 13.40
N GLN A 60 14.67 -14.36 12.09
CA GLN A 60 15.74 -14.11 11.12
C GLN A 60 15.78 -12.66 10.64
N LEU A 61 14.70 -11.90 10.91
CA LEU A 61 14.65 -10.48 10.57
C LEU A 61 15.57 -9.68 11.49
N PRO A 62 16.29 -8.69 10.97
CA PRO A 62 17.12 -7.82 11.78
C PRO A 62 16.26 -7.06 12.79
N GLN A 63 16.78 -6.94 14.01
CA GLN A 63 16.23 -6.01 14.99
C GLN A 63 16.71 -4.60 14.62
N THR A 64 15.78 -3.66 14.52
CA THR A 64 16.05 -2.30 14.07
C THR A 64 15.05 -1.32 14.66
N GLU A 65 15.49 -0.09 14.83
CA GLU A 65 14.63 1.06 15.19
C GLU A 65 14.13 1.81 13.95
N LEU A 66 14.60 1.42 12.74
CA LEU A 66 14.12 2.05 11.50
C LEU A 66 12.63 1.76 11.31
N PRO A 67 11.83 2.77 10.96
CA PRO A 67 10.44 2.56 10.62
C PRO A 67 10.31 1.57 9.45
N GLU A 68 9.33 0.66 9.56
CA GLU A 68 9.13 -0.40 8.61
C GLU A 68 7.72 -0.33 8.02
N ILE A 69 7.63 -0.35 6.69
CA ILE A 69 6.38 -0.33 5.94
C ILE A 69 6.19 -1.70 5.28
N ALA A 70 5.15 -2.42 5.68
CA ALA A 70 4.86 -3.76 5.17
C ALA A 70 3.90 -3.72 3.99
N PHE A 71 4.28 -4.37 2.90
CA PHE A 71 3.43 -4.59 1.73
C PHE A 71 2.76 -5.94 1.82
N VAL A 72 1.44 -5.96 1.87
CA VAL A 72 0.61 -7.14 2.03
C VAL A 72 -0.45 -7.23 0.93
N GLY A 73 -1.00 -8.40 0.69
CA GLY A 73 -2.07 -8.58 -0.29
C GLY A 73 -2.16 -10.02 -0.76
N ARG A 74 -3.28 -10.34 -1.41
CA ARG A 74 -3.48 -11.66 -2.01
C ARG A 74 -2.44 -11.96 -3.08
N SER A 75 -2.19 -13.25 -3.28
CA SER A 75 -1.44 -13.70 -4.44
C SER A 75 -2.07 -13.13 -5.72
N ASN A 76 -1.25 -12.54 -6.58
CA ASN A 76 -1.66 -11.85 -7.82
C ASN A 76 -2.47 -10.54 -7.63
N ALA A 77 -2.53 -9.97 -6.43
CA ALA A 77 -3.08 -8.64 -6.21
C ALA A 77 -2.21 -7.50 -6.79
N GLY A 78 -1.00 -7.81 -7.28
CA GLY A 78 -0.12 -6.81 -7.88
C GLY A 78 0.98 -6.27 -6.96
N LYS A 79 1.20 -6.88 -5.77
CA LYS A 79 2.14 -6.42 -4.75
C LYS A 79 3.56 -6.17 -5.27
N SER A 80 4.23 -7.18 -5.82
CA SER A 80 5.59 -7.02 -6.35
C SER A 80 5.65 -6.05 -7.54
N THR A 81 4.58 -5.95 -8.32
CA THR A 81 4.47 -4.95 -9.39
C THR A 81 4.40 -3.54 -8.80
N ALA A 82 3.60 -3.33 -7.75
CA ALA A 82 3.48 -2.03 -7.09
C ALA A 82 4.81 -1.60 -6.44
N ILE A 83 5.48 -2.51 -5.72
CA ILE A 83 6.82 -2.23 -5.15
C ILE A 83 7.81 -1.83 -6.25
N ASN A 84 7.88 -2.61 -7.34
CA ASN A 84 8.78 -2.31 -8.45
C ASN A 84 8.47 -0.98 -9.16
N MET A 85 7.18 -0.59 -9.23
CA MET A 85 6.77 0.68 -9.82
C MET A 85 7.12 1.86 -8.91
N LEU A 86 6.82 1.76 -7.61
CA LEU A 86 7.18 2.77 -6.61
C LEU A 86 8.69 3.01 -6.55
N THR A 87 9.48 1.93 -6.60
CA THR A 87 10.93 2.00 -6.52
C THR A 87 11.62 2.23 -7.87
N GLN A 88 10.86 2.29 -8.96
CA GLN A 88 11.36 2.40 -10.34
C GLN A 88 12.38 1.29 -10.71
N GLN A 89 12.26 0.13 -10.09
CA GLN A 89 13.16 -1.01 -10.31
C GLN A 89 12.38 -2.21 -10.86
N LYS A 90 12.83 -2.74 -12.01
CA LYS A 90 12.09 -3.82 -12.71
C LYS A 90 12.07 -5.15 -11.97
N ARG A 91 12.98 -5.40 -11.03
CA ARG A 91 13.20 -6.71 -10.38
C ARG A 91 13.64 -6.58 -8.92
N LEU A 92 13.29 -5.52 -8.21
CA LEU A 92 13.57 -5.42 -6.78
C LEU A 92 12.73 -6.45 -6.01
N ALA A 93 11.42 -6.44 -6.21
CA ALA A 93 10.52 -7.46 -5.71
C ALA A 93 10.24 -8.48 -6.84
N PHE A 94 10.37 -9.78 -6.54
CA PHE A 94 10.15 -10.82 -7.52
C PHE A 94 8.65 -11.13 -7.67
N ALA A 95 8.08 -10.70 -8.80
CA ALA A 95 6.76 -11.14 -9.23
C ALA A 95 6.87 -12.57 -9.77
N SER A 96 6.62 -13.59 -8.94
CA SER A 96 6.52 -14.95 -9.42
C SER A 96 5.22 -15.18 -10.16
N LYS A 97 5.29 -15.65 -11.42
CA LYS A 97 4.12 -16.15 -12.16
C LYS A 97 3.66 -17.51 -11.63
N THR A 98 4.51 -18.21 -10.86
CA THR A 98 4.20 -19.47 -10.21
C THR A 98 3.74 -19.17 -8.80
N PRO A 99 2.45 -19.33 -8.52
CA PRO A 99 1.88 -19.03 -7.21
C PRO A 99 2.44 -19.95 -6.12
N GLY A 100 2.59 -19.45 -4.89
CA GLY A 100 3.10 -20.21 -3.74
C GLY A 100 4.64 -20.26 -3.62
N ARG A 101 5.37 -19.56 -4.47
CA ARG A 101 6.85 -19.57 -4.47
C ARG A 101 7.46 -18.56 -3.48
N THR A 102 6.78 -17.48 -3.15
CA THR A 102 7.25 -16.51 -2.18
C THR A 102 6.72 -16.89 -0.80
N GLN A 103 7.48 -17.70 -0.07
CA GLN A 103 7.20 -18.05 1.32
C GLN A 103 8.07 -17.24 2.30
N HIS A 104 8.79 -16.25 1.79
CA HIS A 104 9.78 -15.48 2.53
C HIS A 104 9.37 -14.01 2.61
N ILE A 105 9.77 -13.37 3.69
CA ILE A 105 9.73 -11.93 3.86
C ILE A 105 11.00 -11.35 3.25
N ASN A 106 10.87 -10.41 2.32
CA ASN A 106 12.00 -9.69 1.77
C ASN A 106 12.02 -8.27 2.34
N LEU A 107 13.18 -7.86 2.86
CA LEU A 107 13.38 -6.49 3.32
C LEU A 107 14.21 -5.71 2.32
N PHE A 108 13.82 -4.47 2.13
CA PHE A 108 14.53 -3.47 1.34
C PHE A 108 14.78 -2.25 2.21
N GLU A 109 15.98 -1.71 2.18
CA GLU A 109 16.30 -0.46 2.86
C GLU A 109 16.18 0.72 1.93
N LEU A 110 15.73 1.87 2.44
CA LEU A 110 15.57 3.13 1.73
C LEU A 110 16.41 4.21 2.39
N GLY A 111 16.56 5.34 1.68
CA GLY A 111 17.35 6.47 2.13
C GLY A 111 18.82 6.38 1.71
N PRO A 112 19.69 7.27 2.24
CA PRO A 112 21.10 7.31 1.92
C PRO A 112 21.80 5.97 2.19
N LYS A 113 22.73 5.55 1.33
CA LYS A 113 23.44 4.27 1.49
C LYS A 113 24.16 4.13 2.83
N THR A 114 24.67 5.24 3.35
CA THR A 114 25.45 5.29 4.60
C THR A 114 24.58 5.43 5.85
N ALA A 115 23.32 5.83 5.68
CA ALA A 115 22.37 6.05 6.76
C ALA A 115 20.94 5.77 6.26
N PRO A 116 20.56 4.48 6.08
CA PRO A 116 19.18 4.13 5.74
C PRO A 116 18.23 4.70 6.79
N ASP A 117 17.06 5.14 6.34
CA ASP A 117 16.05 5.78 7.19
C ASP A 117 14.77 4.95 7.34
N THR A 118 14.53 4.00 6.44
CA THR A 118 13.28 3.23 6.38
C THR A 118 13.51 1.83 5.81
N LEU A 119 12.63 0.90 6.19
CA LEU A 119 12.55 -0.43 5.58
C LEU A 119 11.21 -0.63 4.87
N PHE A 120 11.26 -1.22 3.68
CA PHE A 120 10.10 -1.86 3.03
C PHE A 120 10.17 -3.36 3.26
N ALA A 121 9.05 -3.95 3.66
CA ALA A 121 8.90 -5.39 3.83
C ALA A 121 7.90 -5.95 2.81
N ASP A 122 8.37 -6.77 1.88
CA ASP A 122 7.53 -7.52 0.94
C ASP A 122 7.12 -8.84 1.59
N LEU A 123 5.90 -8.91 2.11
CA LEU A 123 5.38 -10.10 2.77
C LEU A 123 4.79 -11.10 1.75
N PRO A 124 4.81 -12.41 2.04
CA PRO A 124 4.23 -13.41 1.16
C PRO A 124 2.75 -13.15 0.86
N GLY A 125 2.34 -13.32 -0.40
CA GLY A 125 0.93 -13.17 -0.79
C GLY A 125 0.04 -14.29 -0.24
N TYR A 126 -1.16 -13.96 0.26
CA TYR A 126 -2.13 -14.93 0.78
C TYR A 126 -3.15 -15.41 -0.27
N GLY A 127 -3.97 -16.41 0.10
CA GLY A 127 -5.13 -16.85 -0.69
C GLY A 127 -4.83 -17.72 -1.90
N TYR A 128 -3.68 -18.37 -1.94
CA TYR A 128 -3.39 -19.31 -3.02
C TYR A 128 -3.94 -20.71 -2.73
N ALA A 129 -4.82 -21.20 -3.62
CA ALA A 129 -5.58 -22.43 -3.42
C ALA A 129 -4.75 -23.73 -3.50
N ALA A 130 -3.63 -23.72 -4.24
CA ALA A 130 -2.82 -24.92 -4.48
C ALA A 130 -1.75 -25.18 -3.42
N VAL A 131 -1.74 -24.44 -2.31
CA VAL A 131 -0.79 -24.67 -1.21
C VAL A 131 -1.39 -25.68 -0.24
N ALA A 132 -0.57 -26.66 0.19
CA ALA A 132 -0.98 -27.63 1.20
C ALA A 132 -1.53 -26.94 2.47
N ARG A 133 -2.59 -27.47 3.07
CA ARG A 133 -3.29 -26.87 4.22
C ARG A 133 -2.35 -26.48 5.36
N GLY A 134 -1.33 -27.29 5.66
CA GLY A 134 -0.35 -27.01 6.71
C GLY A 134 0.56 -25.81 6.39
N ALA A 135 0.94 -25.63 5.13
CA ALA A 135 1.73 -24.47 4.71
C ALA A 135 0.90 -23.17 4.73
N LYS A 136 -0.39 -23.25 4.41
CA LYS A 136 -1.32 -22.13 4.51
C LYS A 136 -1.48 -21.65 5.94
N LEU A 137 -1.68 -22.57 6.89
CA LEU A 137 -1.80 -22.25 8.33
C LEU A 137 -0.52 -21.62 8.88
N ARG A 138 0.65 -22.19 8.55
CA ARG A 138 1.94 -21.63 8.97
C ARG A 138 2.14 -20.24 8.43
N TRP A 139 1.78 -20.01 7.17
CA TRP A 139 1.88 -18.69 6.55
C TRP A 139 0.98 -17.66 7.25
N GLN A 140 -0.29 -18.03 7.54
CA GLN A 140 -1.23 -17.16 8.27
C GLN A 140 -0.68 -16.81 9.67
N GLN A 141 -0.08 -17.77 10.35
CA GLN A 141 0.54 -17.57 11.65
C GLN A 141 1.73 -16.59 11.58
N VAL A 142 2.64 -16.78 10.63
CA VAL A 142 3.80 -15.86 10.45
C VAL A 142 3.34 -14.44 10.10
N MET A 143 2.30 -14.32 9.27
CA MET A 143 1.76 -13.02 8.90
C MET A 143 1.09 -12.31 10.07
N ALA A 144 0.23 -13.03 10.82
CA ALA A 144 -0.45 -12.49 11.98
C ALA A 144 0.59 -12.06 13.03
N GLU A 145 1.54 -12.94 13.35
CA GLU A 145 2.62 -12.66 14.27
C GLU A 145 3.47 -11.45 13.85
N TYR A 146 3.79 -11.33 12.55
CA TYR A 146 4.49 -10.16 12.03
C TYR A 146 3.69 -8.86 12.24
N LEU A 147 2.43 -8.83 11.85
CA LEU A 147 1.58 -7.64 11.95
C LEU A 147 1.28 -7.25 13.40
N GLU A 148 1.22 -8.24 14.30
CA GLU A 148 0.88 -8.03 15.70
C GLU A 148 2.07 -7.57 16.54
N ILE A 149 3.25 -8.20 16.37
CA ILE A 149 4.37 -8.03 17.33
C ILE A 149 5.59 -7.30 16.75
N ARG A 150 5.69 -7.09 15.43
CA ARG A 150 6.84 -6.39 14.85
C ARG A 150 6.89 -4.93 15.32
N ARG A 151 7.89 -4.59 16.14
CA ARG A 151 7.99 -3.26 16.79
C ARG A 151 8.33 -2.14 15.80
N SER A 152 9.19 -2.42 14.82
CA SER A 152 9.57 -1.47 13.76
C SER A 152 8.44 -1.18 12.75
N LEU A 153 7.35 -1.97 12.76
CA LEU A 153 6.22 -1.77 11.85
C LEU A 153 5.48 -0.48 12.17
N THR A 154 5.55 0.48 11.26
CA THR A 154 4.90 1.80 11.34
C THR A 154 3.79 1.98 10.31
N GLY A 155 3.79 1.16 9.25
CA GLY A 155 2.78 1.24 8.21
C GLY A 155 2.51 -0.08 7.51
N VAL A 156 1.29 -0.25 7.04
CA VAL A 156 0.84 -1.39 6.22
C VAL A 156 0.24 -0.87 4.93
N VAL A 157 0.72 -1.38 3.81
CA VAL A 157 0.17 -1.13 2.48
C VAL A 157 -0.53 -2.40 2.01
N LEU A 158 -1.86 -2.37 2.00
CA LEU A 158 -2.70 -3.49 1.57
C LEU A 158 -3.08 -3.37 0.09
N MET A 159 -2.66 -4.35 -0.72
CA MET A 159 -3.03 -4.46 -2.13
C MET A 159 -4.33 -5.23 -2.30
N VAL A 160 -5.34 -4.55 -2.82
CA VAL A 160 -6.65 -5.11 -3.16
C VAL A 160 -6.87 -4.99 -4.67
N ASP A 161 -7.24 -6.08 -5.34
CA ASP A 161 -7.64 -6.00 -6.75
C ASP A 161 -8.95 -5.22 -6.85
N SER A 162 -8.91 -4.06 -7.48
CA SER A 162 -10.04 -3.12 -7.54
C SER A 162 -11.33 -3.70 -8.13
N ARG A 163 -11.20 -4.75 -8.95
CA ARG A 163 -12.34 -5.45 -9.56
C ARG A 163 -13.06 -6.40 -8.59
N LEU A 164 -12.40 -6.82 -7.53
CA LEU A 164 -12.89 -7.81 -6.58
C LEU A 164 -13.33 -7.19 -5.25
N GLY A 165 -12.76 -6.02 -4.92
CA GLY A 165 -12.92 -5.43 -3.60
C GLY A 165 -12.29 -6.29 -2.49
N PHE A 166 -12.63 -6.01 -1.24
CA PHE A 166 -12.14 -6.78 -0.10
C PHE A 166 -12.73 -8.19 -0.06
N THR A 167 -11.85 -9.17 -0.02
CA THR A 167 -12.23 -10.58 0.20
C THR A 167 -12.20 -10.90 1.70
N ASP A 168 -12.74 -12.06 2.09
CA ASP A 168 -12.72 -12.52 3.49
C ASP A 168 -11.30 -12.57 4.08
N LEU A 169 -10.30 -12.92 3.26
CA LEU A 169 -8.89 -12.93 3.69
C LEU A 169 -8.32 -11.52 3.88
N ASP A 170 -8.75 -10.56 3.07
CA ASP A 170 -8.38 -9.15 3.24
C ASP A 170 -9.01 -8.60 4.53
N ARG A 171 -10.26 -8.96 4.81
CA ARG A 171 -10.95 -8.58 6.06
C ARG A 171 -10.29 -9.18 7.29
N GLN A 172 -9.95 -10.48 7.26
CA GLN A 172 -9.19 -11.12 8.34
C GLN A 172 -7.84 -10.44 8.58
N LEU A 173 -7.14 -10.00 7.53
CA LEU A 173 -5.89 -9.25 7.70
C LEU A 173 -6.14 -7.89 8.35
N LEU A 174 -7.20 -7.20 7.95
CA LEU A 174 -7.60 -5.94 8.56
C LEU A 174 -7.92 -6.14 10.04
N ASP A 175 -8.61 -7.21 10.42
CA ASP A 175 -8.90 -7.55 11.83
C ASP A 175 -7.62 -7.70 12.67
N PHE A 176 -6.55 -8.29 12.12
CA PHE A 176 -5.26 -8.43 12.81
C PHE A 176 -4.56 -7.09 13.03
N VAL A 177 -4.67 -6.16 12.07
CA VAL A 177 -3.97 -4.88 12.16
C VAL A 177 -4.81 -3.79 12.84
N ALA A 178 -6.14 -3.99 12.91
CA ALA A 178 -7.09 -3.00 13.42
C ALA A 178 -6.73 -2.42 14.81
N PRO A 179 -6.30 -3.21 15.81
CA PRO A 179 -5.95 -2.64 17.11
C PRO A 179 -4.78 -1.65 17.04
N ARG A 180 -3.80 -1.91 16.17
CA ARG A 180 -2.63 -1.05 15.99
C ARG A 180 -2.92 0.17 15.12
N VAL A 181 -3.83 0.04 14.18
CA VAL A 181 -4.30 1.16 13.35
C VAL A 181 -5.17 2.08 14.20
N GLY A 182 -6.12 1.53 14.94
CA GLY A 182 -7.03 2.30 15.77
C GLY A 182 -6.37 3.11 16.90
N ASN A 183 -5.21 2.67 17.40
CA ASN A 183 -4.42 3.42 18.39
C ASN A 183 -3.29 4.26 17.76
N GLY A 184 -3.26 4.41 16.44
CA GLY A 184 -2.28 5.24 15.72
C GLY A 184 -0.85 4.68 15.66
N SER A 185 -0.57 3.49 16.24
CA SER A 185 0.80 2.94 16.23
C SER A 185 1.21 2.36 14.88
N VAL A 186 0.24 2.04 14.01
CA VAL A 186 0.45 1.60 12.63
C VAL A 186 -0.49 2.35 11.70
N LYS A 187 0.02 2.87 10.62
CA LYS A 187 -0.75 3.55 9.58
C LYS A 187 -1.18 2.54 8.50
N LEU A 188 -2.29 2.78 7.82
CA LEU A 188 -2.83 1.87 6.80
C LEU A 188 -3.10 2.61 5.49
N LEU A 189 -2.52 2.12 4.40
CA LEU A 189 -2.86 2.55 3.05
C LEU A 189 -3.39 1.36 2.23
N VAL A 190 -4.58 1.49 1.68
CA VAL A 190 -5.14 0.52 0.74
C VAL A 190 -4.90 0.99 -0.69
N LEU A 191 -4.19 0.18 -1.47
CA LEU A 191 -4.01 0.39 -2.90
C LEU A 191 -4.99 -0.49 -3.67
N LEU A 192 -6.01 0.13 -4.29
CA LEU A 192 -6.94 -0.54 -5.19
C LEU A 192 -6.25 -0.75 -6.54
N THR A 193 -5.56 -1.88 -6.66
CA THR A 193 -4.70 -2.20 -7.80
C THR A 193 -5.48 -2.54 -9.06
N LYS A 194 -4.80 -2.50 -10.21
CA LYS A 194 -5.38 -2.77 -11.54
C LYS A 194 -6.52 -1.83 -11.91
N ALA A 195 -6.47 -0.58 -11.43
CA ALA A 195 -7.47 0.44 -11.71
C ALA A 195 -7.63 0.73 -13.22
N ASP A 196 -6.63 0.40 -14.04
CA ASP A 196 -6.69 0.43 -15.50
C ASP A 196 -7.75 -0.50 -16.12
N LYS A 197 -8.30 -1.40 -15.33
CA LYS A 197 -9.36 -2.34 -15.76
C LYS A 197 -10.77 -1.82 -15.44
N LEU A 198 -10.88 -0.69 -14.77
CA LEU A 198 -12.17 -0.08 -14.39
C LEU A 198 -12.47 1.15 -15.26
N ASN A 199 -13.73 1.35 -15.56
CA ASN A 199 -14.19 2.64 -16.05
C ASN A 199 -14.38 3.62 -14.88
N ARG A 200 -14.72 4.89 -15.20
CA ARG A 200 -14.86 5.96 -14.20
C ARG A 200 -15.89 5.64 -13.11
N ARG A 201 -17.05 5.06 -13.51
CA ARG A 201 -18.12 4.69 -12.55
C ARG A 201 -17.65 3.57 -11.63
N GLU A 202 -17.09 2.51 -12.18
CA GLU A 202 -16.55 1.38 -11.42
C GLU A 202 -15.43 1.82 -10.48
N SER A 203 -14.58 2.76 -10.89
CA SER A 203 -13.52 3.33 -10.07
C SER A 203 -14.08 4.06 -8.83
N ASN A 204 -15.13 4.87 -9.03
CA ASN A 204 -15.81 5.56 -7.92
C ASN A 204 -16.52 4.58 -6.98
N GLU A 205 -17.17 3.56 -7.53
CA GLU A 205 -17.83 2.50 -6.74
C GLU A 205 -16.81 1.70 -5.92
N ALA A 206 -15.65 1.37 -6.50
CA ALA A 206 -14.57 0.67 -5.80
C ALA A 206 -13.99 1.52 -4.65
N LEU A 207 -13.76 2.82 -4.88
CA LEU A 207 -13.31 3.75 -3.83
C LEU A 207 -14.33 3.86 -2.71
N ALA A 208 -15.59 4.11 -3.03
CA ALA A 208 -16.66 4.24 -2.05
C ALA A 208 -16.85 2.95 -1.22
N GLY A 209 -16.80 1.79 -1.89
CA GLY A 209 -16.87 0.50 -1.21
C GLY A 209 -15.69 0.24 -0.27
N ALA A 210 -14.48 0.65 -0.68
CA ALA A 210 -13.30 0.52 0.16
C ALA A 210 -13.36 1.49 1.36
N GLN A 211 -13.78 2.74 1.16
CA GLN A 211 -13.96 3.72 2.22
C GLN A 211 -15.00 3.25 3.26
N ALA A 212 -16.13 2.72 2.80
CA ALA A 212 -17.16 2.17 3.68
C ALA A 212 -16.63 0.99 4.52
N ALA A 213 -15.86 0.08 3.91
CA ALA A 213 -15.28 -1.05 4.61
C ALA A 213 -14.20 -0.66 5.65
N LEU A 214 -13.50 0.45 5.44
CA LEU A 214 -12.48 0.97 6.35
C LEU A 214 -13.05 1.90 7.43
N GLY A 215 -14.29 2.36 7.27
CA GLY A 215 -14.92 3.33 8.18
C GLY A 215 -14.96 2.86 9.64
N GLU A 216 -15.13 1.54 9.88
CA GLU A 216 -15.15 0.96 11.21
C GLU A 216 -13.78 0.97 11.91
N MET A 217 -12.68 1.14 11.15
CA MET A 217 -11.32 1.22 11.69
C MET A 217 -10.87 2.66 11.94
N THR A 218 -11.67 3.64 11.53
CA THR A 218 -11.32 5.06 11.62
C THR A 218 -11.62 5.57 13.02
N THR A 219 -10.58 5.99 13.75
CA THR A 219 -10.64 6.69 15.03
C THR A 219 -9.96 8.05 14.87
N ASP A 220 -9.99 8.90 15.91
CA ASP A 220 -9.30 10.19 15.88
C ASP A 220 -7.76 10.04 15.77
N GLU A 221 -7.22 8.89 16.16
CA GLU A 221 -5.79 8.59 16.12
C GLU A 221 -5.38 7.79 14.86
N ALA A 222 -6.35 7.17 14.16
CA ALA A 222 -6.07 6.31 13.02
C ALA A 222 -5.67 7.10 11.78
N ASP A 223 -4.56 6.71 11.13
CA ASP A 223 -4.16 7.19 9.81
C ASP A 223 -4.49 6.09 8.78
N VAL A 224 -5.63 6.25 8.11
CA VAL A 224 -6.14 5.28 7.13
C VAL A 224 -6.43 5.97 5.82
N GLY A 225 -5.82 5.46 4.74
CA GLY A 225 -5.99 5.97 3.39
C GLY A 225 -6.39 4.89 2.39
N VAL A 226 -7.03 5.31 1.30
CA VAL A 226 -7.31 4.45 0.14
C VAL A 226 -7.11 5.23 -1.14
N THR A 227 -6.45 4.62 -2.13
CA THR A 227 -6.28 5.21 -3.45
C THR A 227 -6.34 4.17 -4.57
N LEU A 228 -6.72 4.61 -5.76
CA LEU A 228 -6.61 3.80 -6.98
C LEU A 228 -5.15 3.67 -7.38
N PHE A 229 -4.77 2.47 -7.83
CA PHE A 229 -3.40 2.20 -8.26
C PHE A 229 -3.36 1.42 -9.56
N SER A 230 -2.61 1.91 -10.53
CA SER A 230 -2.32 1.20 -11.79
C SER A 230 -0.86 1.32 -12.17
N ALA A 231 -0.19 0.18 -12.25
CA ALA A 231 1.18 0.11 -12.79
C ALA A 231 1.21 0.38 -14.30
N LEU A 232 0.13 0.09 -15.03
CA LEU A 232 0.05 0.28 -16.48
C LEU A 232 -0.05 1.77 -16.85
N ASN A 233 -0.98 2.47 -16.20
CA ASN A 233 -1.27 3.88 -16.45
C ASN A 233 -0.49 4.82 -15.51
N LYS A 234 0.30 4.28 -14.59
CA LYS A 234 1.03 5.00 -13.54
C LYS A 234 0.13 5.80 -12.58
N THR A 235 -1.17 5.48 -12.52
CA THR A 235 -2.13 6.14 -11.62
C THR A 235 -1.79 5.82 -10.16
N GLY A 236 -1.83 6.82 -9.27
CA GLY A 236 -1.68 6.69 -7.83
C GLY A 236 -0.26 6.36 -7.34
N ILE A 237 0.75 6.35 -8.24
CA ILE A 237 2.14 6.06 -7.84
C ILE A 237 2.71 7.21 -7.02
N GLY A 238 2.54 8.44 -7.49
CA GLY A 238 2.98 9.64 -6.79
C GLY A 238 2.27 9.82 -5.45
N ASP A 239 0.94 9.69 -5.45
CA ASP A 239 0.13 9.78 -4.23
C ASP A 239 0.58 8.76 -3.17
N ALA A 240 0.76 7.50 -3.59
CA ALA A 240 1.26 6.46 -2.68
C ALA A 240 2.66 6.80 -2.17
N ALA A 241 3.57 7.29 -3.02
CA ALA A 241 4.93 7.67 -2.60
C ALA A 241 4.90 8.80 -1.56
N VAL A 242 4.06 9.82 -1.75
CA VAL A 242 3.89 10.94 -0.80
C VAL A 242 3.39 10.43 0.55
N VAL A 243 2.37 9.59 0.56
CA VAL A 243 1.84 9.00 1.80
C VAL A 243 2.93 8.21 2.53
N LEU A 244 3.64 7.31 1.82
CA LEU A 244 4.69 6.48 2.43
C LEU A 244 5.85 7.30 2.97
N HIS A 245 6.26 8.35 2.23
CA HIS A 245 7.30 9.27 2.68
C HIS A 245 6.87 10.03 3.93
N GLY A 246 5.65 10.54 3.98
CA GLY A 246 5.09 11.24 5.14
C GLY A 246 4.92 10.37 6.39
N TRP A 247 4.92 9.04 6.25
CA TRP A 247 4.85 8.12 7.39
C TRP A 247 6.18 8.00 8.15
N THR A 248 7.28 8.34 7.52
CA THR A 248 8.63 8.08 8.03
C THR A 248 9.47 9.35 8.17
N HIS A 249 8.99 10.47 7.65
CA HIS A 249 9.62 11.80 7.70
C HIS A 249 8.64 12.86 8.19
#